data_39665bd5d6b3dcc16ed3e6db407cc32f
#
_entry.id   39665bd5d6b3dcc16ed3e6db407cc32f
#
_cell.length_a   1.000
_cell.length_b   1.000
_cell.length_c   1.000
_cell.angle_alpha   90.00
_cell.angle_beta   90.00
_cell.angle_gamma   90.00
#
_symmetry.space_group_name_H-M   'P 1'
#
loop_
_entity.id
_entity.type
_entity.pdbx_description
1 polymer ?
#
loop_
_entity_poly.entity_id
_entity_poly.type
_entity_poly.pdbx_seq_one_letter_code
_entity_poly.pdbx_strand_id
1 'polypeptide(L)'
;PDNPFATDATKFALLSLAAGEWLVRHADDQAVLHLHDWHAGLLALLRERLPSFERLKHLRCVLTLHNLALQGLRPRRGHPSSFERWFPELDPDDPLLSDPRYADVANPLAAAIRSVDHINTVSPTNAREILQPTDHARGFHGGEGLEVLLQNAAADGRLHGILNGCDYTAIPQHRPTFSDLTDTVAATLTEWSDQQPHNRSLFTLASRSLNQARHKQPSIILTAVSRLTDQKAGLLLARTQGITLLQQLLRSLPSDAVLLLLGSGDPGIETALAQHAATDPRLVFLRGFSEPLANAVFAAGDLFLMPSTFEPCGISQMYAMRAGQPCLVHAVGGLNDTVKDNINGFSFSGPNPEAQVANCMASMIHAQQVFFDQPERWQEIVDEARAARFLWSDAAAQYEAKMYV
;
A
#
# COMPACT_ATOMS: atom_id res chain seq x y z
N PRO A 1 13.07 -13.01 -19.72
CA PRO A 1 12.30 -12.35 -20.78
C PRO A 1 12.65 -10.88 -20.81
N ASP A 2 12.79 -10.32 -22.02
CA ASP A 2 13.25 -8.95 -22.23
C ASP A 2 12.23 -7.88 -21.80
N ASN A 3 11.00 -8.30 -21.50
CA ASN A 3 9.92 -7.43 -20.99
C ASN A 3 9.03 -8.21 -19.99
N PRO A 4 9.34 -8.20 -18.69
CA PRO A 4 8.58 -8.94 -17.69
C PRO A 4 7.11 -8.50 -17.63
N PHE A 5 6.80 -7.21 -17.79
CA PHE A 5 5.42 -6.72 -17.80
C PHE A 5 4.58 -7.30 -18.95
N ALA A 6 5.14 -7.41 -20.16
CA ALA A 6 4.46 -8.02 -21.31
C ALA A 6 4.18 -9.52 -21.06
N THR A 7 5.11 -10.21 -20.42
CA THR A 7 4.95 -11.62 -20.05
C THR A 7 3.82 -11.78 -19.02
N ASP A 8 3.78 -10.95 -18.00
CA ASP A 8 2.72 -10.99 -16.96
C ASP A 8 1.36 -10.62 -17.55
N ALA A 9 1.27 -9.60 -18.40
CA ALA A 9 0.03 -9.26 -19.08
C ALA A 9 -0.52 -10.43 -19.93
N THR A 10 0.35 -11.18 -20.60
CA THR A 10 -0.05 -12.38 -21.36
C THR A 10 -0.55 -13.50 -20.44
N LYS A 11 0.07 -13.70 -19.27
CA LYS A 11 -0.40 -14.67 -18.28
C LYS A 11 -1.79 -14.30 -17.76
N PHE A 12 -2.05 -13.02 -17.48
CA PHE A 12 -3.35 -12.57 -16.98
C PHE A 12 -4.44 -12.58 -18.05
N ALA A 13 -4.10 -12.38 -19.34
CA ALA A 13 -5.00 -12.61 -20.42
C ALA A 13 -5.43 -14.11 -20.49
N LEU A 14 -4.46 -15.01 -20.38
CA LEU A 14 -4.73 -16.46 -20.32
C LEU A 14 -5.54 -16.83 -19.07
N LEU A 15 -5.21 -16.26 -17.90
CA LEU A 15 -5.98 -16.48 -16.67
C LEU A 15 -7.45 -16.07 -16.86
N SER A 16 -7.70 -14.90 -17.46
CA SER A 16 -9.06 -14.41 -17.69
C SER A 16 -9.84 -15.35 -18.61
N LEU A 17 -9.22 -15.86 -19.68
CA LEU A 17 -9.85 -16.81 -20.59
C LEU A 17 -10.14 -18.15 -19.89
N ALA A 18 -9.13 -18.71 -19.21
CA ALA A 18 -9.26 -20.00 -18.50
C ALA A 18 -10.30 -19.93 -17.37
N ALA A 19 -10.33 -18.82 -16.61
CA ALA A 19 -11.34 -18.60 -15.59
C ALA A 19 -12.74 -18.52 -16.18
N GLY A 20 -12.92 -17.79 -17.28
CA GLY A 20 -14.20 -17.71 -18.00
C GLY A 20 -14.69 -19.08 -18.49
N GLU A 21 -13.82 -19.86 -19.13
CA GLU A 21 -14.11 -21.22 -19.58
C GLU A 21 -14.52 -22.15 -18.43
N TRP A 22 -13.85 -22.03 -17.29
CA TRP A 22 -14.21 -22.80 -16.09
C TRP A 22 -15.57 -22.37 -15.53
N LEU A 23 -15.80 -21.05 -15.42
CA LEU A 23 -17.03 -20.46 -14.88
C LEU A 23 -18.27 -20.84 -15.71
N VAL A 24 -18.17 -20.82 -17.04
CA VAL A 24 -19.28 -21.26 -17.92
C VAL A 24 -19.77 -22.65 -17.58
N ARG A 25 -18.89 -23.53 -17.12
CA ARG A 25 -19.21 -24.95 -16.81
C ARG A 25 -19.64 -25.16 -15.36
N HIS A 26 -19.18 -24.33 -14.44
CA HIS A 26 -19.25 -24.64 -13.01
C HIS A 26 -19.92 -23.55 -12.17
N ALA A 27 -20.05 -22.31 -12.66
CA ALA A 27 -20.66 -21.25 -11.87
C ALA A 27 -22.14 -21.53 -11.62
N ASP A 28 -22.56 -21.33 -10.37
CA ASP A 28 -23.96 -21.25 -9.98
C ASP A 28 -24.59 -19.98 -10.56
N ASP A 29 -25.90 -20.02 -10.89
CA ASP A 29 -26.61 -18.86 -11.43
C ASP A 29 -26.76 -17.70 -10.42
N GLN A 30 -26.49 -17.94 -9.15
CA GLN A 30 -26.42 -16.92 -8.08
C GLN A 30 -25.00 -16.47 -7.75
N ALA A 31 -23.99 -16.99 -8.48
CA ALA A 31 -22.59 -16.64 -8.23
C ALA A 31 -22.32 -15.16 -8.52
N VAL A 32 -21.45 -14.58 -7.71
CA VAL A 32 -20.90 -13.23 -7.94
C VAL A 32 -19.48 -13.35 -8.49
N LEU A 33 -19.21 -12.70 -9.61
CA LEU A 33 -17.86 -12.57 -10.15
C LEU A 33 -17.19 -11.36 -9.51
N HIS A 34 -16.26 -11.62 -8.60
CA HIS A 34 -15.51 -10.55 -7.96
C HIS A 34 -14.09 -10.47 -8.54
N LEU A 35 -13.86 -9.44 -9.32
CA LEU A 35 -12.59 -9.17 -10.01
C LEU A 35 -11.70 -8.24 -9.17
N HIS A 36 -10.39 -8.41 -9.31
CA HIS A 36 -9.41 -7.58 -8.61
C HIS A 36 -8.42 -6.98 -9.61
N ASP A 37 -8.36 -5.64 -9.66
CA ASP A 37 -7.47 -4.85 -10.50
C ASP A 37 -7.51 -5.26 -12.00
N TRP A 38 -6.56 -4.78 -12.77
CA TRP A 38 -6.39 -5.10 -14.19
C TRP A 38 -6.10 -6.59 -14.46
N HIS A 39 -5.57 -7.31 -13.48
CA HIS A 39 -5.17 -8.71 -13.58
C HIS A 39 -6.34 -9.63 -13.95
N ALA A 40 -7.52 -9.32 -13.47
CA ALA A 40 -8.76 -10.02 -13.82
C ALA A 40 -9.68 -9.19 -14.74
N GLY A 41 -9.29 -7.96 -15.07
CA GLY A 41 -10.12 -6.99 -15.78
C GLY A 41 -10.58 -7.45 -17.16
N LEU A 42 -9.76 -8.24 -17.88
CA LEU A 42 -10.14 -8.78 -19.18
C LEU A 42 -11.34 -9.75 -19.11
N LEU A 43 -11.56 -10.44 -17.99
CA LEU A 43 -12.72 -11.32 -17.85
C LEU A 43 -14.04 -10.54 -17.96
N ALA A 44 -14.12 -9.31 -17.48
CA ALA A 44 -15.30 -8.46 -17.64
C ALA A 44 -15.60 -8.19 -19.12
N LEU A 45 -14.57 -7.87 -19.92
CA LEU A 45 -14.72 -7.69 -21.36
C LEU A 45 -15.11 -9.00 -22.08
N LEU A 46 -14.41 -10.09 -21.76
CA LEU A 46 -14.66 -11.39 -22.40
C LEU A 46 -16.09 -11.86 -22.14
N ARG A 47 -16.60 -11.65 -20.92
CA ARG A 47 -18.00 -11.90 -20.56
C ARG A 47 -18.97 -11.18 -21.50
N GLU A 48 -18.67 -9.93 -21.86
CA GLU A 48 -19.52 -9.10 -22.72
C GLU A 48 -19.42 -9.46 -24.21
N ARG A 49 -18.27 -9.94 -24.68
CA ARG A 49 -17.94 -10.03 -26.09
C ARG A 49 -17.81 -11.46 -26.62
N LEU A 50 -17.38 -12.43 -25.82
CA LEU A 50 -17.27 -13.82 -26.29
C LEU A 50 -18.62 -14.52 -26.27
N PRO A 51 -19.08 -15.06 -27.42
CA PRO A 51 -20.34 -15.83 -27.46
C PRO A 51 -20.31 -17.06 -26.55
N SER A 52 -19.16 -17.70 -26.37
CA SER A 52 -19.00 -18.84 -25.46
C SER A 52 -19.21 -18.46 -23.99
N PHE A 53 -19.14 -17.16 -23.63
CA PHE A 53 -19.33 -16.66 -22.27
C PHE A 53 -20.71 -16.02 -22.05
N GLU A 54 -21.66 -16.16 -22.99
CA GLU A 54 -23.00 -15.58 -22.89
C GLU A 54 -23.71 -15.92 -21.56
N ARG A 55 -23.50 -17.14 -21.05
CA ARG A 55 -24.05 -17.58 -19.77
C ARG A 55 -23.55 -16.71 -18.59
N LEU A 56 -22.37 -16.10 -18.67
CA LEU A 56 -21.81 -15.32 -17.58
C LEU A 56 -22.39 -13.90 -17.50
N LYS A 57 -23.12 -13.42 -18.51
CA LYS A 57 -23.65 -12.06 -18.56
C LYS A 57 -24.68 -11.76 -17.49
N HIS A 58 -25.44 -12.75 -17.06
CA HIS A 58 -26.44 -12.59 -16.03
C HIS A 58 -25.87 -12.61 -14.60
N LEU A 59 -24.62 -13.08 -14.44
CA LEU A 59 -23.98 -13.08 -13.13
C LEU A 59 -23.61 -11.67 -12.71
N ARG A 60 -23.86 -11.34 -11.46
CA ARG A 60 -23.34 -10.11 -10.86
C ARG A 60 -21.81 -10.04 -11.00
N CYS A 61 -21.29 -8.96 -11.53
CA CYS A 61 -19.85 -8.77 -11.70
C CYS A 61 -19.39 -7.50 -11.00
N VAL A 62 -18.45 -7.62 -10.09
CA VAL A 62 -17.93 -6.51 -9.31
C VAL A 62 -16.41 -6.42 -9.40
N LEU A 63 -15.86 -5.23 -9.23
CA LEU A 63 -14.43 -4.96 -9.34
C LEU A 63 -13.93 -4.28 -8.08
N THR A 64 -12.84 -4.78 -7.50
CA THR A 64 -12.08 -4.04 -6.48
C THR A 64 -10.80 -3.49 -7.07
N LEU A 65 -10.60 -2.18 -6.91
CA LEU A 65 -9.42 -1.41 -7.29
C LEU A 65 -8.48 -1.29 -6.08
N HIS A 66 -7.30 -1.90 -6.17
CA HIS A 66 -6.28 -1.79 -5.14
C HIS A 66 -5.22 -0.72 -5.47
N ASN A 67 -4.87 -0.57 -6.75
CA ASN A 67 -3.90 0.43 -7.20
C ASN A 67 -4.11 0.80 -8.67
N LEU A 68 -4.54 2.03 -8.93
CA LEU A 68 -4.77 2.57 -10.29
C LEU A 68 -3.49 2.86 -11.08
N ALA A 69 -2.32 2.90 -10.46
CA ALA A 69 -1.06 3.16 -11.16
C ALA A 69 -0.71 2.04 -12.17
N LEU A 70 -1.25 0.83 -11.96
CA LEU A 70 -1.06 -0.31 -12.85
C LEU A 70 -2.39 -0.68 -13.50
N GLN A 71 -2.49 -0.52 -14.82
CA GLN A 71 -3.73 -0.67 -15.59
C GLN A 71 -3.69 -1.79 -16.62
N GLY A 72 -2.55 -2.47 -16.77
CA GLY A 72 -2.38 -3.56 -17.72
C GLY A 72 -2.28 -3.11 -19.18
N LEU A 73 -1.86 -1.88 -19.45
CA LEU A 73 -1.81 -1.28 -20.79
C LEU A 73 -0.98 -2.12 -21.77
N ARG A 74 -1.57 -2.47 -22.91
CA ARG A 74 -0.90 -3.19 -23.99
C ARG A 74 -1.26 -2.63 -25.37
N PRO A 75 -0.39 -2.82 -26.38
CA PRO A 75 -0.75 -2.49 -27.76
C PRO A 75 -2.02 -3.24 -28.17
N ARG A 76 -2.88 -2.60 -28.95
CA ARG A 76 -4.05 -3.24 -29.54
C ARG A 76 -3.63 -4.29 -30.57
N ARG A 77 -2.60 -3.98 -31.40
CA ARG A 77 -2.11 -4.78 -32.53
C ARG A 77 -0.59 -4.83 -32.60
N GLY A 78 -0.08 -5.73 -33.44
CA GLY A 78 1.30 -5.70 -33.92
C GLY A 78 2.38 -6.10 -32.90
N HIS A 79 2.02 -6.69 -31.75
CA HIS A 79 2.98 -7.13 -30.74
C HIS A 79 2.61 -8.54 -30.22
N PRO A 80 3.58 -9.38 -29.83
CA PRO A 80 3.29 -10.72 -29.28
C PRO A 80 2.37 -10.71 -28.04
N SER A 81 2.34 -9.61 -27.30
CA SER A 81 1.43 -9.38 -26.16
C SER A 81 0.36 -8.33 -26.45
N SER A 82 -0.09 -8.19 -27.72
CA SER A 82 -1.20 -7.34 -28.10
C SER A 82 -2.54 -8.02 -27.83
N PHE A 83 -3.59 -7.21 -27.70
CA PHE A 83 -4.95 -7.72 -27.54
C PHE A 83 -5.39 -8.61 -28.70
N GLU A 84 -5.16 -8.18 -29.97
CA GLU A 84 -5.41 -8.96 -31.19
C GLU A 84 -4.74 -10.35 -31.15
N ARG A 85 -3.54 -10.45 -30.58
CA ARG A 85 -2.81 -11.71 -30.49
C ARG A 85 -3.39 -12.66 -29.45
N TRP A 86 -3.95 -12.11 -28.39
CA TRP A 86 -4.57 -12.91 -27.33
C TRP A 86 -5.98 -13.38 -27.69
N PHE A 87 -6.74 -12.51 -28.37
CA PHE A 87 -8.16 -12.74 -28.69
C PHE A 87 -8.43 -12.39 -30.16
N PRO A 88 -7.98 -13.23 -31.11
CA PRO A 88 -8.08 -12.93 -32.53
C PRO A 88 -9.53 -12.87 -33.08
N GLU A 89 -10.48 -13.42 -32.35
CA GLU A 89 -11.91 -13.36 -32.68
C GLU A 89 -12.62 -12.09 -32.18
N LEU A 90 -11.96 -11.28 -31.38
CA LEU A 90 -12.52 -10.03 -30.86
C LEU A 90 -11.97 -8.82 -31.60
N ASP A 91 -12.78 -7.76 -31.69
CA ASP A 91 -12.37 -6.50 -32.29
C ASP A 91 -11.35 -5.80 -31.37
N PRO A 92 -10.08 -5.61 -31.78
CA PRO A 92 -9.11 -4.89 -31.00
C PRO A 92 -9.40 -3.39 -30.86
N ASP A 93 -10.35 -2.86 -31.64
CA ASP A 93 -10.82 -1.47 -31.53
C ASP A 93 -12.10 -1.32 -30.70
N ASP A 94 -12.52 -2.38 -30.02
CA ASP A 94 -13.69 -2.31 -29.13
C ASP A 94 -13.60 -1.11 -28.21
N PRO A 95 -14.65 -0.25 -28.15
CA PRO A 95 -14.67 0.95 -27.31
C PRO A 95 -14.45 0.69 -25.83
N LEU A 96 -14.82 -0.50 -25.34
CA LEU A 96 -14.59 -0.88 -23.95
C LEU A 96 -13.10 -0.90 -23.60
N LEU A 97 -12.22 -1.28 -24.56
CA LEU A 97 -10.76 -1.33 -24.38
C LEU A 97 -10.07 0.03 -24.45
N SER A 98 -10.78 1.10 -24.84
CA SER A 98 -10.14 2.38 -25.08
C SER A 98 -9.53 2.98 -23.82
N ASP A 99 -8.21 3.25 -23.87
CA ASP A 99 -7.56 4.09 -22.86
C ASP A 99 -7.93 5.55 -23.09
N PRO A 100 -8.31 6.32 -22.07
CA PRO A 100 -8.67 7.73 -22.24
C PRO A 100 -7.50 8.62 -22.71
N ARG A 101 -6.26 8.19 -22.51
CA ARG A 101 -5.03 8.96 -22.79
C ARG A 101 -4.34 8.55 -24.09
N TYR A 102 -4.47 7.26 -24.47
CA TYR A 102 -3.67 6.65 -25.54
C TYR A 102 -4.55 5.90 -26.54
N ALA A 103 -4.67 6.41 -27.77
CA ALA A 103 -5.58 5.88 -28.80
C ALA A 103 -5.26 4.44 -29.21
N ASP A 104 -3.96 4.08 -29.32
CA ASP A 104 -3.51 2.79 -29.84
C ASP A 104 -3.30 1.72 -28.76
N VAL A 105 -3.80 1.98 -27.56
CA VAL A 105 -3.58 1.13 -26.39
C VAL A 105 -4.89 0.50 -25.93
N ALA A 106 -4.85 -0.79 -25.66
CA ALA A 106 -5.89 -1.50 -24.93
C ALA A 106 -5.65 -1.34 -23.42
N ASN A 107 -6.69 -0.96 -22.68
CA ASN A 107 -6.65 -0.81 -21.23
C ASN A 107 -7.61 -1.81 -20.57
N PRO A 108 -7.11 -2.94 -20.04
CA PRO A 108 -7.93 -3.94 -19.35
C PRO A 108 -8.69 -3.39 -18.14
N LEU A 109 -8.08 -2.47 -17.37
CA LEU A 109 -8.74 -1.89 -16.21
C LEU A 109 -9.88 -0.96 -16.63
N ALA A 110 -9.69 -0.15 -17.68
CA ALA A 110 -10.76 0.70 -18.23
C ALA A 110 -11.93 -0.15 -18.76
N ALA A 111 -11.61 -1.28 -19.41
CA ALA A 111 -12.63 -2.22 -19.86
C ALA A 111 -13.45 -2.79 -18.70
N ALA A 112 -12.80 -3.18 -17.62
CA ALA A 112 -13.48 -3.66 -16.41
C ALA A 112 -14.38 -2.58 -15.79
N ILE A 113 -13.88 -1.35 -15.60
CA ILE A 113 -14.64 -0.23 -15.02
C ILE A 113 -15.94 0.04 -15.82
N ARG A 114 -15.89 -0.10 -17.16
CA ARG A 114 -17.05 0.09 -18.04
C ARG A 114 -18.06 -1.05 -18.01
N SER A 115 -17.61 -2.28 -17.66
CA SER A 115 -18.39 -3.52 -17.88
C SER A 115 -18.94 -4.15 -16.61
N VAL A 116 -18.51 -3.70 -15.41
CA VAL A 116 -18.96 -4.31 -14.14
C VAL A 116 -20.16 -3.57 -13.55
N ASP A 117 -20.91 -4.26 -12.71
CA ASP A 117 -22.10 -3.72 -12.03
C ASP A 117 -21.71 -2.74 -10.93
N HIS A 118 -20.70 -3.08 -10.11
CA HIS A 118 -20.20 -2.24 -9.03
C HIS A 118 -18.68 -2.24 -8.96
N ILE A 119 -18.13 -1.14 -8.46
CA ILE A 119 -16.71 -0.91 -8.28
C ILE A 119 -16.47 -0.56 -6.82
N ASN A 120 -15.52 -1.22 -6.18
CA ASN A 120 -14.99 -0.82 -4.91
C ASN A 120 -13.57 -0.31 -5.07
N THR A 121 -13.21 0.74 -4.30
CA THR A 121 -11.84 1.02 -3.93
C THR A 121 -11.69 0.87 -2.42
N VAL A 122 -10.50 0.51 -1.99
CA VAL A 122 -10.26 -0.10 -0.68
C VAL A 122 -10.27 0.89 0.50
N SER A 123 -10.86 2.07 0.31
CA SER A 123 -11.20 3.00 1.40
C SER A 123 -12.14 4.14 0.94
N PRO A 124 -12.92 4.74 1.87
CA PRO A 124 -13.79 5.88 1.56
C PRO A 124 -13.05 7.13 1.07
N THR A 125 -11.89 7.44 1.63
CA THR A 125 -11.09 8.58 1.19
C THR A 125 -10.54 8.34 -0.20
N ASN A 126 -9.98 7.16 -0.48
CA ASN A 126 -9.49 6.83 -1.82
C ASN A 126 -10.60 6.90 -2.87
N ALA A 127 -11.84 6.51 -2.54
CA ALA A 127 -12.99 6.64 -3.45
C ALA A 127 -13.27 8.10 -3.87
N ARG A 128 -12.90 9.08 -3.05
CA ARG A 128 -12.99 10.52 -3.38
C ARG A 128 -11.77 11.01 -4.15
N GLU A 129 -10.57 10.54 -3.77
CA GLU A 129 -9.30 10.94 -4.38
C GLU A 129 -9.23 10.53 -5.85
N ILE A 130 -9.63 9.31 -6.20
CA ILE A 130 -9.56 8.78 -7.57
C ILE A 130 -10.53 9.45 -8.55
N LEU A 131 -11.45 10.29 -8.08
CA LEU A 131 -12.31 11.13 -8.93
C LEU A 131 -11.60 12.39 -9.44
N GLN A 132 -10.40 12.68 -8.94
CA GLN A 132 -9.61 13.84 -9.34
C GLN A 132 -8.46 13.42 -10.24
N PRO A 133 -8.00 14.31 -11.16
CA PRO A 133 -6.80 14.04 -11.93
C PRO A 133 -5.58 13.88 -11.03
N THR A 134 -4.67 12.99 -11.41
CA THR A 134 -3.36 12.87 -10.77
C THR A 134 -2.51 14.11 -11.05
N ASP A 135 -1.83 14.62 -10.01
CA ASP A 135 -0.89 15.74 -10.09
C ASP A 135 0.43 15.37 -9.39
N HIS A 136 1.34 14.75 -10.14
CA HIS A 136 2.63 14.32 -9.61
C HIS A 136 3.51 15.48 -9.11
N ALA A 137 3.34 16.70 -9.67
CA ALA A 137 4.10 17.86 -9.21
C ALA A 137 3.69 18.28 -7.78
N ARG A 138 2.46 17.98 -7.41
CA ARG A 138 1.92 18.21 -6.06
C ARG A 138 2.04 16.98 -5.16
N GLY A 139 2.54 15.86 -5.68
CA GLY A 139 2.57 14.58 -4.95
C GLY A 139 1.18 13.99 -4.72
N PHE A 140 0.21 14.32 -5.58
CA PHE A 140 -1.16 13.83 -5.48
C PHE A 140 -1.43 12.72 -6.50
N HIS A 141 -1.93 11.58 -6.02
CA HIS A 141 -2.33 10.43 -6.83
C HIS A 141 -3.86 10.34 -6.89
N GLY A 142 -4.42 10.65 -8.04
CA GLY A 142 -5.86 10.60 -8.32
C GLY A 142 -6.25 9.40 -9.16
N GLY A 143 -7.05 9.65 -10.22
CA GLY A 143 -7.61 8.61 -11.09
C GLY A 143 -6.66 8.04 -12.13
N GLU A 144 -5.41 8.50 -12.22
CA GLU A 144 -4.39 8.00 -13.15
C GLU A 144 -4.86 7.97 -14.62
N GLY A 145 -5.65 8.99 -15.01
CA GLY A 145 -6.27 9.12 -16.34
C GLY A 145 -7.58 8.37 -16.50
N LEU A 146 -8.08 7.69 -15.48
CA LEU A 146 -9.39 7.03 -15.46
C LEU A 146 -10.45 7.81 -14.68
N GLU A 147 -10.13 9.02 -14.20
CA GLU A 147 -11.00 9.83 -13.33
C GLU A 147 -12.38 10.09 -13.95
N VAL A 148 -12.47 10.32 -15.25
CA VAL A 148 -13.78 10.54 -15.93
C VAL A 148 -14.63 9.27 -15.91
N LEU A 149 -14.04 8.10 -16.11
CA LEU A 149 -14.77 6.83 -16.03
C LEU A 149 -15.26 6.56 -14.61
N LEU A 150 -14.43 6.89 -13.62
CA LEU A 150 -14.73 6.73 -12.20
C LEU A 150 -15.78 7.75 -11.74
N GLN A 151 -15.74 8.99 -12.24
CA GLN A 151 -16.78 10.01 -12.02
C GLN A 151 -18.14 9.54 -12.55
N ASN A 152 -18.18 8.97 -13.76
CA ASN A 152 -19.41 8.41 -14.31
C ASN A 152 -19.92 7.25 -13.45
N ALA A 153 -19.04 6.32 -13.05
CA ALA A 153 -19.43 5.22 -12.16
C ALA A 153 -19.94 5.71 -10.80
N ALA A 154 -19.37 6.80 -10.26
CA ALA A 154 -19.83 7.42 -9.02
C ALA A 154 -21.20 8.10 -9.20
N ALA A 155 -21.42 8.81 -10.31
CA ALA A 155 -22.71 9.44 -10.63
C ALA A 155 -23.84 8.40 -10.79
N ASP A 156 -23.51 7.22 -11.32
CA ASP A 156 -24.42 6.07 -11.46
C ASP A 156 -24.62 5.30 -10.14
N GLY A 157 -23.99 5.69 -9.05
CA GLY A 157 -24.07 5.01 -7.76
C GLY A 157 -23.30 3.66 -7.71
N ARG A 158 -22.43 3.39 -8.68
CA ARG A 158 -21.69 2.12 -8.82
C ARG A 158 -20.32 2.13 -8.11
N LEU A 159 -19.78 3.30 -7.73
CA LEU A 159 -18.48 3.40 -7.05
C LEU A 159 -18.65 3.44 -5.54
N HIS A 160 -17.94 2.57 -4.85
CA HIS A 160 -17.95 2.46 -3.38
C HIS A 160 -16.53 2.56 -2.83
N GLY A 161 -16.41 2.95 -1.56
CA GLY A 161 -15.18 2.90 -0.78
C GLY A 161 -15.39 2.03 0.45
N ILE A 162 -14.97 0.77 0.39
CA ILE A 162 -15.05 -0.19 1.50
C ILE A 162 -13.65 -0.46 1.99
N LEU A 163 -13.39 -0.14 3.25
CA LEU A 163 -12.09 -0.34 3.87
C LEU A 163 -11.80 -1.84 4.00
N ASN A 164 -10.59 -2.27 3.63
CA ASN A 164 -10.17 -3.66 3.87
C ASN A 164 -10.08 -3.93 5.37
N GLY A 165 -10.40 -5.17 5.74
CA GLY A 165 -10.08 -5.69 7.05
C GLY A 165 -8.63 -6.16 7.15
N CYS A 166 -8.21 -6.53 8.35
CA CYS A 166 -6.95 -7.24 8.55
C CYS A 166 -7.11 -8.39 9.55
N ASP A 167 -6.19 -9.34 9.48
CA ASP A 167 -6.11 -10.44 10.42
C ASP A 167 -5.15 -10.07 11.56
N TYR A 168 -5.66 -10.00 12.76
CA TYR A 168 -4.90 -9.64 13.95
C TYR A 168 -4.28 -10.83 14.68
N THR A 169 -4.48 -12.06 14.23
CA THR A 169 -4.04 -13.28 14.92
C THR A 169 -2.52 -13.38 15.05
N ALA A 170 -1.77 -12.85 14.08
CA ALA A 170 -0.32 -12.86 14.06
C ALA A 170 0.32 -11.75 14.91
N ILE A 171 -0.45 -10.76 15.39
CA ILE A 171 0.10 -9.64 16.18
C ILE A 171 0.26 -10.06 17.63
N PRO A 172 1.48 -9.94 18.23
CA PRO A 172 1.71 -10.25 19.62
C PRO A 172 0.79 -9.43 20.55
N GLN A 173 0.20 -10.10 21.53
CA GLN A 173 -0.69 -9.43 22.50
C GLN A 173 0.07 -8.62 23.55
N HIS A 174 1.34 -8.97 23.75
CA HIS A 174 2.22 -8.30 24.70
C HIS A 174 3.35 -7.61 23.94
N ARG A 175 3.66 -6.39 24.36
CA ARG A 175 4.79 -5.65 23.83
C ARG A 175 6.10 -6.38 24.20
N PRO A 176 6.93 -6.81 23.24
CA PRO A 176 8.24 -7.38 23.54
C PRO A 176 9.15 -6.32 24.18
N THR A 177 10.10 -6.75 24.99
CA THR A 177 11.15 -5.83 25.42
C THR A 177 12.06 -5.44 24.24
N PHE A 178 12.77 -4.34 24.37
CA PHE A 178 13.76 -3.96 23.34
C PHE A 178 14.85 -5.01 23.18
N SER A 179 15.18 -5.75 24.25
CA SER A 179 16.09 -6.89 24.20
C SER A 179 15.53 -8.01 23.30
N ASP A 180 14.26 -8.40 23.50
CA ASP A 180 13.62 -9.46 22.69
C ASP A 180 13.57 -9.07 21.19
N LEU A 181 13.24 -7.81 20.92
CA LEU A 181 13.29 -7.27 19.55
C LEU A 181 14.70 -7.37 18.96
N THR A 182 15.71 -6.97 19.72
CA THR A 182 17.11 -7.01 19.29
C THR A 182 17.57 -8.44 18.99
N ASP A 183 17.17 -9.42 19.80
CA ASP A 183 17.49 -10.83 19.62
C ASP A 183 16.77 -11.39 18.36
N THR A 184 15.50 -11.00 18.14
CA THR A 184 14.76 -11.37 16.92
C THR A 184 15.42 -10.81 15.66
N VAL A 185 15.80 -9.54 15.69
CA VAL A 185 16.51 -8.88 14.57
C VAL A 185 17.85 -9.59 14.31
N ALA A 186 18.64 -9.86 15.36
CA ALA A 186 19.95 -10.51 15.23
C ALA A 186 19.85 -11.89 14.58
N ALA A 187 18.86 -12.70 14.97
CA ALA A 187 18.60 -14.02 14.37
C ALA A 187 18.26 -13.88 12.89
N THR A 188 17.34 -12.96 12.52
CA THR A 188 16.95 -12.70 11.14
C THR A 188 18.12 -12.19 10.29
N LEU A 189 18.93 -11.26 10.80
CA LEU A 189 20.09 -10.74 10.07
C LEU A 189 21.17 -11.80 9.84
N THR A 190 21.33 -12.77 10.75
CA THR A 190 22.21 -13.90 10.59
C THR A 190 21.75 -14.76 9.42
N GLU A 191 20.48 -15.15 9.38
CA GLU A 191 19.87 -15.91 8.28
C GLU A 191 20.02 -15.17 6.94
N TRP A 192 19.68 -13.88 6.90
CA TRP A 192 19.80 -13.07 5.69
C TRP A 192 21.23 -12.89 5.21
N SER A 193 22.21 -12.86 6.12
CA SER A 193 23.64 -12.76 5.78
C SER A 193 24.14 -14.00 5.03
N ASP A 194 23.58 -15.16 5.34
CA ASP A 194 23.90 -16.41 4.66
C ASP A 194 23.20 -16.50 3.29
N GLN A 195 21.96 -16.04 3.21
CA GLN A 195 21.17 -16.02 1.97
C GLN A 195 21.60 -14.93 0.99
N GLN A 196 22.09 -13.77 1.50
CA GLN A 196 22.42 -12.58 0.73
C GLN A 196 23.82 -12.04 1.09
N PRO A 197 24.91 -12.74 0.70
CA PRO A 197 26.29 -12.37 1.09
C PRO A 197 26.70 -10.95 0.66
N HIS A 198 26.12 -10.44 -0.43
CA HIS A 198 26.38 -9.09 -0.94
C HIS A 198 25.84 -7.96 -0.03
N ASN A 199 24.89 -8.28 0.86
CA ASN A 199 24.31 -7.33 1.82
C ASN A 199 24.94 -7.42 3.22
N ARG A 200 25.92 -8.29 3.43
CA ARG A 200 26.53 -8.58 4.75
C ARG A 200 27.03 -7.32 5.48
N SER A 201 27.61 -6.38 4.75
CA SER A 201 28.10 -5.12 5.36
C SER A 201 26.97 -4.28 5.95
N LEU A 202 25.82 -4.22 5.26
CA LEU A 202 24.63 -3.49 5.74
C LEU A 202 24.03 -4.21 6.97
N PHE A 203 23.94 -5.54 6.94
CA PHE A 203 23.44 -6.30 8.08
C PHE A 203 24.35 -6.19 9.32
N THR A 204 25.67 -6.17 9.09
CA THR A 204 26.64 -5.91 10.17
C THR A 204 26.46 -4.51 10.77
N LEU A 205 26.22 -3.51 9.93
CA LEU A 205 25.95 -2.14 10.38
C LEU A 205 24.66 -2.08 11.24
N ALA A 206 23.57 -2.67 10.75
CA ALA A 206 22.31 -2.74 11.49
C ALA A 206 22.46 -3.43 12.86
N SER A 207 23.16 -4.57 12.89
CA SER A 207 23.47 -5.30 14.13
C SER A 207 24.29 -4.45 15.11
N ARG A 208 25.28 -3.71 14.61
CA ARG A 208 26.11 -2.81 15.44
C ARG A 208 25.28 -1.68 16.04
N SER A 209 24.44 -1.03 15.24
CA SER A 209 23.57 0.07 15.68
C SER A 209 22.57 -0.40 16.75
N LEU A 210 21.94 -1.56 16.55
CA LEU A 210 21.06 -2.17 17.53
C LEU A 210 21.74 -2.51 18.85
N ASN A 211 22.94 -3.12 18.79
CA ASN A 211 23.70 -3.44 19.99
C ASN A 211 24.08 -2.17 20.78
N GLN A 212 24.43 -1.09 20.09
CA GLN A 212 24.69 0.20 20.74
C GLN A 212 23.43 0.74 21.44
N ALA A 213 22.28 0.68 20.76
CA ALA A 213 21.00 1.10 21.32
C ALA A 213 20.57 0.23 22.51
N ARG A 214 20.78 -1.10 22.44
CA ARG A 214 20.50 -2.04 23.54
C ARG A 214 21.21 -1.67 24.83
N HIS A 215 22.48 -1.25 24.75
CA HIS A 215 23.25 -0.83 25.92
C HIS A 215 22.77 0.50 26.51
N LYS A 216 22.18 1.38 25.70
CA LYS A 216 21.73 2.71 26.16
C LYS A 216 20.27 2.72 26.65
N GLN A 217 19.47 1.69 26.29
CA GLN A 217 18.02 1.67 26.52
C GLN A 217 17.35 2.89 25.85
N PRO A 218 16.86 2.76 24.61
CA PRO A 218 16.33 3.89 23.86
C PRO A 218 15.16 4.57 24.58
N SER A 219 15.17 5.89 24.64
CA SER A 219 14.09 6.68 25.25
C SER A 219 12.80 6.68 24.42
N ILE A 220 12.93 6.48 23.09
CA ILE A 220 11.81 6.32 22.16
C ILE A 220 12.24 5.42 21.00
N ILE A 221 11.35 4.53 20.59
CA ILE A 221 11.53 3.60 19.46
C ILE A 221 10.51 3.97 18.38
N LEU A 222 11.00 4.51 17.26
CA LEU A 222 10.20 4.68 16.07
C LEU A 222 10.37 3.46 15.17
N THR A 223 9.29 3.07 14.50
CA THR A 223 9.34 1.95 13.56
C THR A 223 8.66 2.31 12.24
N ALA A 224 9.10 1.67 11.17
CA ALA A 224 8.49 1.72 9.84
C ALA A 224 8.63 0.37 9.16
N VAL A 225 7.55 -0.13 8.57
CA VAL A 225 7.52 -1.37 7.78
C VAL A 225 6.81 -1.10 6.48
N SER A 226 7.51 -1.16 5.35
CA SER A 226 6.89 -0.92 4.04
C SER A 226 7.70 -1.49 2.89
N ARG A 227 7.06 -1.65 1.73
CA ARG A 227 7.79 -1.75 0.46
C ARG A 227 8.47 -0.42 0.16
N LEU A 228 9.71 -0.46 -0.30
CA LEU A 228 10.48 0.75 -0.62
C LEU A 228 10.21 1.17 -2.06
N THR A 229 9.07 1.81 -2.28
CA THR A 229 8.68 2.45 -3.54
C THR A 229 8.59 3.95 -3.34
N ASP A 230 8.59 4.71 -4.42
CA ASP A 230 8.43 6.17 -4.36
C ASP A 230 7.16 6.58 -3.60
N GLN A 231 6.03 5.91 -3.87
CA GLN A 231 4.75 6.15 -3.19
C GLN A 231 4.80 5.91 -1.66
N LYS A 232 5.67 5.01 -1.18
CA LYS A 232 5.73 4.61 0.24
C LYS A 232 6.84 5.30 1.02
N ALA A 233 8.01 5.43 0.42
CA ALA A 233 9.22 5.94 1.08
C ALA A 233 9.81 7.20 0.41
N GLY A 234 9.28 7.63 -0.74
CA GLY A 234 9.82 8.77 -1.49
C GLY A 234 9.82 10.05 -0.67
N LEU A 235 8.78 10.32 0.13
CA LEU A 235 8.73 11.50 0.97
C LEU A 235 9.86 11.55 2.02
N LEU A 236 10.32 10.40 2.54
CA LEU A 236 11.47 10.35 3.46
C LEU A 236 12.75 10.91 2.82
N LEU A 237 12.89 10.77 1.50
CA LEU A 237 14.02 11.22 0.72
C LEU A 237 13.80 12.60 0.07
N ALA A 238 12.57 13.15 0.15
CA ALA A 238 12.27 14.50 -0.34
C ALA A 238 13.12 15.53 0.40
N ARG A 239 13.69 16.49 -0.36
CA ARG A 239 14.62 17.48 0.17
C ARG A 239 13.96 18.84 0.29
N THR A 240 14.12 19.45 1.46
CA THR A 240 13.84 20.86 1.69
C THR A 240 15.09 21.52 2.24
N GLN A 241 15.49 22.66 1.67
CA GLN A 241 16.73 23.35 2.03
C GLN A 241 17.99 22.45 2.00
N GLY A 242 18.03 21.50 1.05
CA GLY A 242 19.19 20.64 0.82
C GLY A 242 19.27 19.38 1.71
N ILE A 243 18.40 19.22 2.70
CA ILE A 243 18.35 18.04 3.61
C ILE A 243 17.06 17.23 3.40
N THR A 244 17.15 15.92 3.56
CA THR A 244 15.98 15.01 3.41
C THR A 244 15.07 15.08 4.63
N LEU A 245 13.78 14.74 4.46
CA LEU A 245 12.85 14.56 5.59
C LEU A 245 13.44 13.58 6.63
N LEU A 246 14.00 12.46 6.17
CA LEU A 246 14.64 11.48 7.07
C LEU A 246 15.75 12.11 7.93
N GLN A 247 16.61 12.96 7.34
CA GLN A 247 17.64 13.67 8.10
C GLN A 247 17.03 14.66 9.09
N GLN A 248 15.95 15.34 8.73
CA GLN A 248 15.26 16.26 9.63
C GLN A 248 14.63 15.48 10.81
N LEU A 249 13.98 14.37 10.53
CA LEU A 249 13.43 13.47 11.55
C LEU A 249 14.52 13.00 12.52
N LEU A 250 15.63 12.46 12.01
CA LEU A 250 16.74 12.00 12.86
C LEU A 250 17.32 13.13 13.71
N ARG A 251 17.43 14.36 13.17
CA ARG A 251 17.92 15.51 13.93
C ARG A 251 16.97 15.97 15.04
N SER A 252 15.66 15.75 14.89
CA SER A 252 14.66 16.09 15.91
C SER A 252 14.59 15.08 17.06
N LEU A 253 15.08 13.87 16.85
CA LEU A 253 15.04 12.80 17.83
C LEU A 253 16.12 12.94 18.92
N PRO A 254 15.88 12.46 20.16
CA PRO A 254 16.90 12.29 21.19
C PRO A 254 18.11 11.48 20.70
N SER A 255 19.24 11.68 21.34
CA SER A 255 20.51 11.03 20.95
C SER A 255 20.53 9.51 21.19
N ASP A 256 19.65 9.02 22.03
CA ASP A 256 19.43 7.61 22.37
C ASP A 256 18.20 6.99 21.69
N ALA A 257 17.45 7.77 20.87
CA ALA A 257 16.34 7.26 20.11
C ALA A 257 16.78 6.22 19.05
N VAL A 258 15.85 5.38 18.63
CA VAL A 258 16.03 4.42 17.52
C VAL A 258 14.90 4.59 16.51
N LEU A 259 15.26 4.70 15.23
CA LEU A 259 14.34 4.53 14.12
C LEU A 259 14.66 3.20 13.39
N LEU A 260 13.79 2.22 13.53
CA LEU A 260 13.93 0.90 12.91
C LEU A 260 13.07 0.85 11.65
N LEU A 261 13.70 0.76 10.49
CA LEU A 261 13.03 0.72 9.19
C LEU A 261 13.24 -0.64 8.54
N LEU A 262 12.16 -1.40 8.36
CA LEU A 262 12.14 -2.71 7.70
C LEU A 262 11.50 -2.58 6.31
N GLY A 263 12.22 -2.99 5.27
CA GLY A 263 11.66 -3.00 3.92
C GLY A 263 12.68 -3.25 2.83
N SER A 264 12.15 -3.53 1.61
CA SER A 264 12.92 -3.67 0.38
C SER A 264 12.11 -3.19 -0.82
N GLY A 265 12.78 -2.88 -1.93
CA GLY A 265 12.11 -2.43 -3.15
C GLY A 265 13.02 -1.74 -4.14
N ASP A 266 12.81 -0.45 -4.39
CA ASP A 266 13.61 0.33 -5.35
C ASP A 266 15.08 0.42 -4.92
N PRO A 267 16.03 0.03 -5.78
CA PRO A 267 17.46 0.04 -5.43
C PRO A 267 18.02 1.43 -5.10
N GLY A 268 17.46 2.49 -5.67
CA GLY A 268 17.87 3.86 -5.39
C GLY A 268 17.47 4.29 -3.98
N ILE A 269 16.24 3.95 -3.57
CA ILE A 269 15.72 4.21 -2.23
C ILE A 269 16.51 3.37 -1.21
N GLU A 270 16.74 2.08 -1.47
CA GLU A 270 17.53 1.21 -0.60
C GLU A 270 18.95 1.74 -0.39
N THR A 271 19.60 2.19 -1.47
CA THR A 271 20.95 2.78 -1.42
C THR A 271 20.98 4.06 -0.59
N ALA A 272 20.00 4.94 -0.78
CA ALA A 272 19.91 6.19 0.00
C ALA A 272 19.69 5.91 1.49
N LEU A 273 18.81 4.97 1.84
CA LEU A 273 18.58 4.57 3.25
C LEU A 273 19.83 3.94 3.86
N ALA A 274 20.54 3.09 3.13
CA ALA A 274 21.81 2.51 3.59
C ALA A 274 22.89 3.58 3.85
N GLN A 275 22.98 4.62 2.99
CA GLN A 275 23.89 5.76 3.20
C GLN A 275 23.50 6.55 4.44
N HIS A 276 22.22 6.79 4.69
CA HIS A 276 21.77 7.45 5.92
C HIS A 276 22.08 6.62 7.16
N ALA A 277 21.83 5.31 7.14
CA ALA A 277 22.17 4.40 8.25
C ALA A 277 23.69 4.37 8.54
N ALA A 278 24.53 4.50 7.51
CA ALA A 278 25.98 4.54 7.70
C ALA A 278 26.46 5.84 8.39
N THR A 279 25.67 6.91 8.34
CA THR A 279 26.04 8.21 8.90
C THR A 279 25.36 8.52 10.24
N ASP A 280 24.23 7.88 10.54
CA ASP A 280 23.50 8.07 11.80
C ASP A 280 23.13 6.72 12.42
N PRO A 281 23.74 6.33 13.54
CA PRO A 281 23.51 5.02 14.16
C PRO A 281 22.11 4.87 14.79
N ARG A 282 21.33 5.94 14.89
CA ARG A 282 19.94 5.86 15.34
C ARG A 282 19.01 5.26 14.27
N LEU A 283 19.40 5.32 12.98
CA LEU A 283 18.70 4.63 11.91
C LEU A 283 19.21 3.19 11.79
N VAL A 284 18.33 2.24 12.10
CA VAL A 284 18.55 0.81 11.88
C VAL A 284 17.77 0.41 10.63
N PHE A 285 18.45 0.30 9.50
CA PHE A 285 17.84 -0.11 8.24
C PHE A 285 17.96 -1.62 8.05
N LEU A 286 16.83 -2.31 8.05
CA LEU A 286 16.68 -3.76 7.84
C LEU A 286 16.21 -4.01 6.40
N ARG A 287 17.16 -4.22 5.50
CA ARG A 287 16.89 -4.44 4.08
C ARG A 287 16.37 -5.84 3.81
N GLY A 288 15.08 -6.00 3.69
CA GLY A 288 14.43 -7.29 3.44
C GLY A 288 13.01 -7.32 3.96
N PHE A 289 12.43 -8.51 4.00
CA PHE A 289 11.13 -8.75 4.61
C PHE A 289 11.11 -10.13 5.27
N SER A 290 10.58 -10.17 6.46
CA SER A 290 10.26 -11.38 7.22
C SER A 290 9.00 -11.09 8.02
N GLU A 291 7.98 -11.92 7.89
CA GLU A 291 6.70 -11.72 8.60
C GLU A 291 6.87 -11.78 10.12
N PRO A 292 7.61 -12.75 10.70
CA PRO A 292 7.87 -12.75 12.14
C PRO A 292 8.59 -11.48 12.62
N LEU A 293 9.57 -10.98 11.83
CA LEU A 293 10.26 -9.74 12.16
C LEU A 293 9.34 -8.52 12.05
N ALA A 294 8.50 -8.45 11.02
CA ALA A 294 7.53 -7.37 10.87
C ALA A 294 6.56 -7.31 12.06
N ASN A 295 6.07 -8.47 12.50
CA ASN A 295 5.18 -8.57 13.67
C ASN A 295 5.87 -8.13 14.96
N ALA A 296 7.14 -8.47 15.15
CA ALA A 296 7.94 -8.00 16.28
C ALA A 296 8.13 -6.47 16.23
N VAL A 297 8.40 -5.91 15.05
CA VAL A 297 8.55 -4.46 14.84
C VAL A 297 7.24 -3.72 15.09
N PHE A 298 6.09 -4.23 14.62
CA PHE A 298 4.79 -3.67 14.92
C PHE A 298 4.48 -3.66 16.43
N ALA A 299 4.97 -4.64 17.18
CA ALA A 299 4.68 -4.76 18.60
C ALA A 299 5.63 -3.95 19.52
N ALA A 300 6.84 -3.63 19.04
CA ALA A 300 7.91 -3.10 19.90
C ALA A 300 8.02 -1.58 19.93
N GLY A 301 7.56 -0.87 18.90
CA GLY A 301 7.74 0.58 18.77
C GLY A 301 6.84 1.40 19.69
N ASP A 302 7.19 2.65 19.86
CA ASP A 302 6.37 3.68 20.50
C ASP A 302 5.56 4.47 19.47
N LEU A 303 6.13 4.75 18.29
CA LEU A 303 5.48 5.48 17.21
C LEU A 303 5.78 4.80 15.86
N PHE A 304 4.74 4.48 15.10
CA PHE A 304 4.86 3.90 13.77
C PHE A 304 4.84 5.01 12.70
N LEU A 305 5.84 5.05 11.83
CA LEU A 305 5.99 6.07 10.80
C LEU A 305 5.56 5.54 9.43
N MET A 306 4.56 6.20 8.82
CA MET A 306 4.02 5.82 7.51
C MET A 306 3.73 7.07 6.64
N PRO A 307 4.77 7.76 6.12
CA PRO A 307 4.64 9.00 5.36
C PRO A 307 4.36 8.73 3.87
N SER A 308 3.53 7.73 3.56
CA SER A 308 3.18 7.36 2.19
C SER A 308 2.49 8.52 1.47
N THR A 309 2.90 8.84 0.25
CA THR A 309 2.21 9.84 -0.59
C THR A 309 0.97 9.26 -1.27
N PHE A 310 0.89 7.93 -1.36
CA PHE A 310 -0.27 7.21 -1.87
C PHE A 310 -0.47 5.91 -1.10
N GLU A 311 -1.65 5.76 -0.49
CA GLU A 311 -2.02 4.60 0.31
C GLU A 311 -3.52 4.32 0.21
N PRO A 312 -3.98 3.60 -0.82
CA PRO A 312 -5.41 3.34 -1.01
C PRO A 312 -6.12 2.76 0.21
N CYS A 313 -5.48 1.87 0.94
CA CYS A 313 -5.96 1.33 2.21
C CYS A 313 -4.89 1.44 3.30
N GLY A 314 -3.77 0.72 3.13
CA GLY A 314 -2.80 0.46 4.19
C GLY A 314 -3.29 -0.63 5.17
N ILE A 315 -2.36 -1.50 5.54
CA ILE A 315 -2.62 -2.54 6.56
C ILE A 315 -1.60 -2.39 7.70
N SER A 316 -0.40 -1.92 7.40
CA SER A 316 0.69 -1.80 8.38
C SER A 316 0.32 -0.93 9.57
N GLN A 317 -0.40 0.20 9.36
CA GLN A 317 -0.89 1.04 10.45
C GLN A 317 -1.93 0.31 11.32
N MET A 318 -2.77 -0.56 10.72
CA MET A 318 -3.77 -1.31 11.47
C MET A 318 -3.09 -2.33 12.41
N TYR A 319 -2.01 -2.95 11.96
CA TYR A 319 -1.20 -3.86 12.78
C TYR A 319 -0.46 -3.12 13.91
N ALA A 320 0.19 -1.99 13.59
CA ALA A 320 0.87 -1.16 14.57
C ALA A 320 -0.11 -0.66 15.65
N MET A 321 -1.26 -0.11 15.26
CA MET A 321 -2.31 0.35 16.17
C MET A 321 -2.81 -0.80 17.05
N ARG A 322 -3.07 -1.99 16.49
CA ARG A 322 -3.50 -3.17 17.25
C ARG A 322 -2.51 -3.54 18.34
N ALA A 323 -1.22 -3.41 18.08
CA ALA A 323 -0.17 -3.65 19.05
C ALA A 323 -0.05 -2.52 20.11
N GLY A 324 -0.79 -1.43 19.96
CA GLY A 324 -0.73 -0.25 20.82
C GLY A 324 0.38 0.74 20.44
N GLN A 325 0.76 0.74 19.17
CA GLN A 325 1.72 1.69 18.61
C GLN A 325 0.95 2.74 17.79
N PRO A 326 0.74 3.97 18.29
CA PRO A 326 0.16 5.05 17.52
C PRO A 326 0.95 5.30 16.23
N CYS A 327 0.26 5.75 15.18
CA CYS A 327 0.88 5.98 13.88
C CYS A 327 1.01 7.47 13.59
N LEU A 328 2.13 7.89 12.97
CA LEU A 328 2.27 9.18 12.31
C LEU A 328 2.17 8.96 10.81
N VAL A 329 1.12 9.47 10.18
CA VAL A 329 0.77 9.16 8.81
C VAL A 329 0.54 10.40 7.96
N HIS A 330 0.75 10.29 6.66
CA HIS A 330 0.19 11.26 5.69
C HIS A 330 -1.31 10.98 5.53
N ALA A 331 -2.14 12.02 5.65
CA ALA A 331 -3.59 11.90 5.61
C ALA A 331 -4.11 11.69 4.17
N VAL A 332 -3.79 10.53 3.57
CA VAL A 332 -4.19 10.09 2.23
C VAL A 332 -4.88 8.72 2.30
N GLY A 333 -5.84 8.49 1.40
CA GLY A 333 -6.53 7.21 1.26
C GLY A 333 -6.96 6.60 2.59
N GLY A 334 -6.69 5.30 2.77
CA GLY A 334 -7.08 4.57 3.99
C GLY A 334 -6.33 5.01 5.25
N LEU A 335 -5.19 5.70 5.14
CA LEU A 335 -4.54 6.28 6.33
C LEU A 335 -5.40 7.37 6.96
N ASN A 336 -6.04 8.23 6.14
CA ASN A 336 -6.98 9.24 6.61
C ASN A 336 -8.26 8.62 7.20
N ASP A 337 -8.65 7.43 6.74
CA ASP A 337 -9.84 6.74 7.24
C ASP A 337 -9.59 6.00 8.56
N THR A 338 -8.36 5.56 8.81
CA THR A 338 -7.99 4.71 9.96
C THR A 338 -7.32 5.47 11.10
N VAL A 339 -6.50 6.47 10.79
CA VAL A 339 -5.78 7.27 11.81
C VAL A 339 -6.47 8.61 12.02
N LYS A 340 -6.89 8.86 13.25
CA LYS A 340 -7.55 10.10 13.68
C LYS A 340 -6.56 10.94 14.46
N ASP A 341 -6.25 12.13 13.93
CA ASP A 341 -5.25 13.02 14.49
C ASP A 341 -5.51 13.34 15.97
N ASN A 342 -4.47 13.21 16.78
CA ASN A 342 -4.51 13.39 18.24
C ASN A 342 -5.52 12.50 18.98
N ILE A 343 -6.10 11.47 18.36
CA ILE A 343 -7.02 10.53 19.00
C ILE A 343 -6.38 9.15 19.11
N ASN A 344 -6.05 8.52 17.98
CA ASN A 344 -5.42 7.21 17.94
C ASN A 344 -4.08 7.21 17.19
N GLY A 345 -3.54 8.39 16.89
CA GLY A 345 -2.29 8.62 16.19
C GLY A 345 -2.15 10.08 15.82
N PHE A 346 -1.24 10.36 14.90
CA PHE A 346 -0.90 11.69 14.41
C PHE A 346 -0.97 11.70 12.89
N SER A 347 -1.43 12.80 12.30
CA SER A 347 -1.50 12.92 10.86
C SER A 347 -0.99 14.26 10.37
N PHE A 348 -0.56 14.28 9.12
CA PHE A 348 -0.17 15.52 8.42
C PHE A 348 -0.69 15.47 6.98
N SER A 349 -0.80 16.63 6.37
CA SER A 349 -1.11 16.80 4.94
C SER A 349 -0.38 18.01 4.40
N GLY A 350 -0.41 18.22 3.08
CA GLY A 350 0.16 19.42 2.47
C GLY A 350 -0.14 19.48 0.96
N PRO A 351 -0.26 20.68 0.40
CA PRO A 351 -0.62 20.89 -1.01
C PRO A 351 0.50 20.52 -2.01
N ASN A 352 1.71 20.30 -1.52
CA ASN A 352 2.88 19.93 -2.30
C ASN A 352 3.94 19.27 -1.41
N PRO A 353 4.98 18.62 -1.98
CA PRO A 353 5.99 17.90 -1.21
C PRO A 353 6.71 18.75 -0.14
N GLU A 354 6.97 20.02 -0.41
CA GLU A 354 7.64 20.91 0.56
C GLU A 354 6.77 21.13 1.80
N ALA A 355 5.48 21.44 1.61
CA ALA A 355 4.52 21.59 2.69
C ALA A 355 4.28 20.25 3.43
N GLN A 356 4.25 19.12 2.71
CA GLN A 356 4.12 17.79 3.31
C GLN A 356 5.32 17.50 4.23
N VAL A 357 6.56 17.80 3.81
CA VAL A 357 7.75 17.66 4.65
C VAL A 357 7.65 18.54 5.89
N ALA A 358 7.31 19.83 5.74
CA ALA A 358 7.19 20.76 6.86
C ALA A 358 6.14 20.33 7.87
N ASN A 359 4.96 19.90 7.39
CA ASN A 359 3.85 19.47 8.23
C ASN A 359 4.11 18.11 8.88
N CYS A 360 4.82 17.19 8.20
CA CYS A 360 5.30 15.94 8.80
C CYS A 360 6.24 16.23 9.98
N MET A 361 7.16 17.17 9.82
CA MET A 361 8.05 17.56 10.90
C MET A 361 7.31 18.21 12.07
N ALA A 362 6.33 19.08 11.80
CA ALA A 362 5.50 19.69 12.84
C ALA A 362 4.72 18.62 13.62
N SER A 363 4.11 17.65 12.93
CA SER A 363 3.39 16.53 13.53
C SER A 363 4.32 15.61 14.32
N MET A 364 5.55 15.36 13.86
CA MET A 364 6.57 14.60 14.59
C MET A 364 6.99 15.31 15.89
N ILE A 365 7.26 16.61 15.83
CA ILE A 365 7.62 17.39 17.02
C ILE A 365 6.48 17.37 18.04
N HIS A 366 5.24 17.54 17.58
CA HIS A 366 4.07 17.45 18.44
C HIS A 366 3.93 16.06 19.09
N ALA A 367 4.09 14.98 18.30
CA ALA A 367 4.04 13.61 18.83
C ALA A 367 5.11 13.38 19.91
N GLN A 368 6.33 13.90 19.71
CA GLN A 368 7.39 13.84 20.70
C GLN A 368 7.04 14.63 21.99
N GLN A 369 6.47 15.83 21.85
CA GLN A 369 6.02 16.62 23.00
C GLN A 369 4.96 15.88 23.81
N VAL A 370 3.97 15.28 23.14
CA VAL A 370 2.96 14.47 23.84
C VAL A 370 3.60 13.26 24.51
N PHE A 371 4.52 12.57 23.83
CA PHE A 371 5.20 11.38 24.38
C PHE A 371 6.03 11.69 25.62
N PHE A 372 6.85 12.76 25.61
CA PHE A 372 7.77 13.05 26.71
C PHE A 372 7.15 13.90 27.83
N ASP A 373 6.26 14.83 27.48
CA ASP A 373 5.77 15.85 28.43
C ASP A 373 4.36 15.55 28.94
N GLN A 374 3.58 14.64 28.28
CA GLN A 374 2.19 14.37 28.59
C GLN A 374 1.90 12.85 28.61
N PRO A 375 2.51 12.07 29.53
CA PRO A 375 2.45 10.60 29.53
C PRO A 375 1.02 10.05 29.65
N GLU A 376 0.15 10.72 30.39
CA GLU A 376 -1.27 10.31 30.49
C GLU A 376 -1.97 10.46 29.13
N ARG A 377 -1.76 11.58 28.44
CA ARG A 377 -2.32 11.82 27.11
C ARG A 377 -1.76 10.84 26.08
N TRP A 378 -0.48 10.52 26.14
CA TRP A 378 0.11 9.49 25.30
C TRP A 378 -0.55 8.14 25.51
N GLN A 379 -0.78 7.75 26.76
CA GLN A 379 -1.44 6.49 27.08
C GLN A 379 -2.88 6.43 26.55
N GLU A 380 -3.64 7.53 26.64
CA GLU A 380 -4.96 7.62 26.02
C GLU A 380 -4.90 7.34 24.51
N ILE A 381 -3.96 7.95 23.79
CA ILE A 381 -3.76 7.74 22.34
C ILE A 381 -3.39 6.28 22.04
N VAL A 382 -2.53 5.67 22.86
CA VAL A 382 -2.15 4.26 22.77
C VAL A 382 -3.37 3.35 22.95
N ASP A 383 -4.22 3.63 23.93
CA ASP A 383 -5.39 2.83 24.23
C ASP A 383 -6.45 2.95 23.12
N GLU A 384 -6.67 4.14 22.59
CA GLU A 384 -7.54 4.38 21.42
C GLU A 384 -6.99 3.69 20.14
N ALA A 385 -5.69 3.75 19.90
CA ALA A 385 -5.05 3.01 18.82
C ALA A 385 -5.27 1.49 18.97
N ARG A 386 -5.01 0.97 20.19
CA ARG A 386 -5.18 -0.46 20.50
C ARG A 386 -6.63 -0.90 20.41
N ALA A 387 -7.59 -0.03 20.70
CA ALA A 387 -9.02 -0.32 20.65
C ALA A 387 -9.58 -0.33 19.22
N ALA A 388 -8.97 0.41 18.29
CA ALA A 388 -9.41 0.46 16.90
C ALA A 388 -9.40 -0.93 16.25
N ARG A 389 -10.49 -1.24 15.51
CA ARG A 389 -10.65 -2.53 14.80
C ARG A 389 -11.09 -2.31 13.37
N PHE A 390 -10.44 -3.03 12.49
CA PHE A 390 -10.73 -3.07 11.06
C PHE A 390 -10.87 -4.54 10.67
N LEU A 391 -12.09 -5.08 10.78
CA LEU A 391 -12.33 -6.51 10.63
C LEU A 391 -12.82 -6.85 9.23
N TRP A 392 -12.40 -7.99 8.71
CA TRP A 392 -12.93 -8.53 7.46
C TRP A 392 -14.43 -8.83 7.53
N SER A 393 -14.97 -9.16 8.71
CA SER A 393 -16.42 -9.32 8.91
C SER A 393 -17.20 -8.04 8.58
N ASP A 394 -16.66 -6.87 8.97
CA ASP A 394 -17.29 -5.58 8.73
C ASP A 394 -17.19 -5.18 7.26
N ALA A 395 -16.05 -5.49 6.62
CA ALA A 395 -15.88 -5.30 5.19
C ALA A 395 -16.82 -6.21 4.39
N ALA A 396 -16.88 -7.51 4.72
CA ALA A 396 -17.74 -8.48 4.06
C ALA A 396 -19.23 -8.09 4.13
N ALA A 397 -19.71 -7.66 5.29
CA ALA A 397 -21.08 -7.17 5.43
C ALA A 397 -21.37 -5.96 4.53
N GLN A 398 -20.38 -5.06 4.31
CA GLN A 398 -20.52 -3.95 3.38
C GLN A 398 -20.50 -4.42 1.91
N TYR A 399 -19.67 -5.40 1.56
CA TYR A 399 -19.68 -6.01 0.21
C TYR A 399 -21.04 -6.65 -0.08
N GLU A 400 -21.57 -7.45 0.85
CA GLU A 400 -22.89 -8.06 0.72
C GLU A 400 -23.97 -7.01 0.52
N ALA A 401 -23.98 -5.96 1.34
CA ALA A 401 -25.03 -4.95 1.33
C ALA A 401 -24.96 -3.97 0.14
N LYS A 402 -23.79 -3.75 -0.47
CA LYS A 402 -23.58 -2.68 -1.47
C LYS A 402 -23.20 -3.19 -2.85
N MET A 403 -22.59 -4.37 -2.94
CA MET A 403 -21.98 -4.84 -4.19
C MET A 403 -22.55 -6.17 -4.69
N TYR A 404 -23.01 -7.04 -3.78
CA TYR A 404 -23.50 -8.36 -4.13
C TYR A 404 -25.03 -8.45 -4.27
N VAL A 405 -25.73 -7.33 -4.03
CA VAL A 405 -27.18 -7.20 -4.13
C VAL A 405 -27.66 -6.80 -5.53
#